data_05b5dc6f2f2513597bee6f8ff72ad455
#
_entry.id   05b5dc6f2f2513597bee6f8ff72ad455
#
_cell.length_a   1.000
_cell.length_b   1.000
_cell.length_c   1.000
_cell.angle_alpha   90.00
_cell.angle_beta   90.00
_cell.angle_gamma   90.00
#
_symmetry.space_group_name_H-M   'P 1'
#
loop_
_entity.id
_entity.type
_entity.pdbx_description
1 polymer ?
#
loop_
_entity_poly.entity_id
_entity_poly.type
_entity_poly.pdbx_seq_one_letter_code
_entity_poly.pdbx_strand_id
1 'polypeptide(L)'
;HDEAMLMFVDIDDFKTINDTYGHTVGDFWIREVASQLRHIYRQDDIICRYGGDEFLALIRNTASEQVLETTLGMFFQQLARTSEQHGQDVHCSVGVCRIAAADGASLGTGRADGDAIGSVDFDQCVAQADLALYETKRFNKGTFTVYNYDRSQPAPANIRA
;
A
#
# COMPACT_ATOMS: atom_id res chain seq x y z
N HIS A 1 1.92 13.94 -16.30
CA HIS A 1 0.98 12.82 -16.17
C HIS A 1 0.55 12.69 -14.72
N ASP A 2 -0.75 12.88 -14.48
CA ASP A 2 -1.33 13.01 -13.15
C ASP A 2 -1.92 11.65 -12.67
N GLU A 3 -1.18 10.58 -12.87
CA GLU A 3 -1.53 9.24 -12.44
C GLU A 3 -0.69 8.81 -11.26
N ALA A 4 -1.28 8.13 -10.30
CA ALA A 4 -0.58 7.57 -9.16
C ALA A 4 -1.32 6.39 -8.54
N MET A 5 -0.62 5.64 -7.70
CA MET A 5 -1.21 4.63 -6.83
C MET A 5 -0.72 4.85 -5.41
N LEU A 6 -1.64 4.91 -4.48
CA LEU A 6 -1.35 4.94 -3.05
C LEU A 6 -1.64 3.56 -2.47
N MET A 7 -0.66 2.98 -1.78
CA MET A 7 -0.78 1.62 -1.25
C MET A 7 -0.46 1.57 0.23
N PHE A 8 -1.25 0.80 0.96
CA PHE A 8 -0.85 0.25 2.26
C PHE A 8 -0.39 -1.19 2.10
N VAL A 9 0.74 -1.49 2.70
CA VAL A 9 1.28 -2.85 2.82
C VAL A 9 1.39 -3.20 4.29
N ASP A 10 0.79 -4.29 4.70
CA ASP A 10 0.75 -4.72 6.10
C ASP A 10 1.21 -6.18 6.20
N ILE A 11 2.08 -6.46 7.18
CA ILE A 11 2.51 -7.84 7.48
C ILE A 11 1.37 -8.54 8.22
N ASP A 12 0.87 -9.63 7.64
CA ASP A 12 -0.24 -10.38 8.23
C ASP A 12 0.18 -11.07 9.53
N ASP A 13 -0.68 -10.95 10.54
CA ASP A 13 -0.50 -11.60 11.84
C ASP A 13 0.86 -11.31 12.49
N PHE A 14 1.35 -10.08 12.37
CA PHE A 14 2.68 -9.67 12.84
C PHE A 14 2.88 -9.91 14.35
N LYS A 15 1.85 -9.72 15.15
CA LYS A 15 1.91 -10.04 16.58
C LYS A 15 2.21 -11.54 16.80
N THR A 16 1.61 -12.41 16.01
CA THR A 16 1.88 -13.86 16.08
C THR A 16 3.32 -14.17 15.71
N ILE A 17 3.91 -13.48 14.73
CA ILE A 17 5.33 -13.62 14.38
C ILE A 17 6.21 -13.26 15.58
N ASN A 18 5.97 -12.13 16.23
CA ASN A 18 6.70 -11.72 17.43
C ASN A 18 6.51 -12.71 18.58
N ASP A 19 5.28 -13.16 18.84
CA ASP A 19 4.97 -14.09 19.92
C ASP A 19 5.59 -15.48 19.68
N THR A 20 5.67 -15.93 18.43
CA THR A 20 6.20 -17.25 18.07
C THR A 20 7.72 -17.28 17.95
N TYR A 21 8.31 -16.27 17.29
CA TYR A 21 9.72 -16.25 16.92
C TYR A 21 10.55 -15.21 17.65
N GLY A 22 9.92 -14.29 18.37
CA GLY A 22 10.55 -13.19 19.11
C GLY A 22 10.65 -11.90 18.29
N HIS A 23 10.89 -10.78 19.00
CA HIS A 23 10.94 -9.43 18.42
C HIS A 23 12.09 -9.25 17.44
N THR A 24 13.21 -9.95 17.61
CA THR A 24 14.35 -9.90 16.67
C THR A 24 13.95 -10.40 15.29
N VAL A 25 13.15 -11.46 15.22
CA VAL A 25 12.60 -11.99 13.96
C VAL A 25 11.56 -11.03 13.38
N GLY A 26 10.69 -10.47 14.20
CA GLY A 26 9.76 -9.43 13.76
C GLY A 26 10.46 -8.22 13.15
N ASP A 27 11.52 -7.72 13.78
CA ASP A 27 12.34 -6.61 13.27
C ASP A 27 13.03 -6.97 11.95
N PHE A 28 13.49 -8.21 11.81
CA PHE A 28 14.03 -8.71 10.54
C PHE A 28 13.00 -8.60 9.43
N TRP A 29 11.76 -9.05 9.65
CA TRP A 29 10.71 -9.01 8.62
C TRP A 29 10.27 -7.59 8.27
N ILE A 30 10.24 -6.67 9.22
CA ILE A 30 10.00 -5.25 8.92
C ILE A 30 11.05 -4.70 7.98
N ARG A 31 12.33 -4.96 8.24
CA ARG A 31 13.44 -4.50 7.37
C ARG A 31 13.41 -5.19 6.02
N GLU A 32 13.10 -6.48 5.99
CA GLU A 32 13.04 -7.27 4.75
C GLU A 32 11.92 -6.79 3.84
N VAL A 33 10.72 -6.56 4.36
CA VAL A 33 9.60 -5.99 3.59
C VAL A 33 9.94 -4.60 3.06
N ALA A 34 10.52 -3.74 3.88
CA ALA A 34 10.97 -2.42 3.45
C ALA A 34 11.99 -2.50 2.31
N SER A 35 12.98 -3.40 2.43
CA SER A 35 14.01 -3.62 1.43
C SER A 35 13.42 -4.13 0.11
N GLN A 36 12.52 -5.09 0.16
CA GLN A 36 11.86 -5.63 -1.03
C GLN A 36 11.03 -4.58 -1.76
N LEU A 37 10.27 -3.76 -1.03
CA LEU A 37 9.52 -2.65 -1.62
C LEU A 37 10.46 -1.64 -2.30
N ARG A 38 11.58 -1.30 -1.67
CA ARG A 38 12.58 -0.40 -2.25
C ARG A 38 13.24 -0.95 -3.52
N HIS A 39 13.40 -2.25 -3.65
CA HIS A 39 13.97 -2.86 -4.85
C HIS A 39 13.00 -2.91 -6.03
N ILE A 40 11.70 -3.00 -5.76
CA ILE A 40 10.66 -3.15 -6.79
C ILE A 40 10.26 -1.80 -7.37
N TYR A 41 10.20 -0.77 -6.53
CA TYR A 41 9.76 0.56 -6.94
C TYR A 41 10.94 1.49 -7.21
N ARG A 42 10.67 2.56 -7.97
CA ARG A 42 11.68 3.52 -8.42
C ARG A 42 12.18 4.39 -7.27
N GLN A 43 13.33 5.01 -7.46
CA GLN A 43 13.90 5.94 -6.49
C GLN A 43 12.99 7.15 -6.22
N ASP A 44 12.22 7.57 -7.21
CA ASP A 44 11.29 8.71 -7.12
C ASP A 44 9.95 8.33 -6.44
N ASP A 45 9.68 7.05 -6.26
CA ASP A 45 8.51 6.61 -5.51
C ASP A 45 8.75 6.76 -4.02
N ILE A 46 7.70 7.13 -3.30
CA ILE A 46 7.78 7.34 -1.86
C ILE A 46 7.37 6.06 -1.15
N ILE A 47 8.25 5.54 -0.32
CA ILE A 47 7.97 4.40 0.55
C ILE A 47 8.36 4.78 1.97
N CYS A 48 7.42 4.66 2.89
CA CYS A 48 7.65 4.95 4.29
C CYS A 48 6.99 3.91 5.20
N ARG A 49 7.56 3.75 6.39
CA ARG A 49 6.90 2.99 7.45
C ARG A 49 5.83 3.87 8.09
N TYR A 50 4.57 3.42 8.01
CA TYR A 50 3.42 4.18 8.49
C TYR A 50 3.07 3.85 9.95
N GLY A 51 3.19 2.60 10.34
CA GLY A 51 2.93 2.11 11.68
C GLY A 51 3.86 0.96 12.03
N GLY A 52 3.58 0.19 13.09
CA GLY A 52 4.41 -0.90 13.57
C GLY A 52 4.81 -1.90 12.49
N ASP A 53 3.83 -2.45 11.80
CA ASP A 53 3.93 -3.48 10.77
C ASP A 53 3.36 -3.04 9.42
N GLU A 54 3.16 -1.73 9.24
CA GLU A 54 2.55 -1.13 8.06
C GLU A 54 3.51 -0.22 7.31
N PHE A 55 3.42 -0.29 5.98
CA PHE A 55 4.12 0.58 5.04
C PHE A 55 3.12 1.33 4.17
N LEU A 56 3.44 2.56 3.86
CA LEU A 56 2.73 3.39 2.88
C LEU A 56 3.65 3.60 1.69
N ALA A 57 3.13 3.35 0.48
CA ALA A 57 3.84 3.62 -0.75
C ALA A 57 3.01 4.53 -1.66
N LEU A 58 3.65 5.54 -2.22
CA LEU A 58 3.09 6.38 -3.28
C LEU A 58 3.90 6.18 -4.55
N ILE A 59 3.28 5.51 -5.51
CA ILE A 59 3.87 5.21 -6.82
C ILE A 59 3.37 6.25 -7.80
N ARG A 60 4.29 7.01 -8.36
CA ARG A 60 3.99 8.17 -9.21
C ARG A 60 4.08 7.86 -10.69
N ASN A 61 3.35 8.64 -11.49
CA ASN A 61 3.36 8.58 -12.95
C ASN A 61 2.91 7.24 -13.53
N THR A 62 2.09 6.51 -12.80
CA THR A 62 1.43 5.30 -13.30
C THR A 62 0.17 5.00 -12.51
N ALA A 63 -0.86 4.56 -13.22
CA ALA A 63 -2.05 3.93 -12.67
C ALA A 63 -2.38 2.63 -13.43
N SER A 64 -1.40 2.07 -14.11
CA SER A 64 -1.56 0.85 -14.90
C SER A 64 -1.78 -0.36 -13.99
N GLU A 65 -2.91 -1.02 -14.16
CA GLU A 65 -3.24 -2.25 -13.45
C GLU A 65 -2.23 -3.37 -13.74
N GLN A 66 -1.76 -3.47 -14.98
CA GLN A 66 -0.74 -4.45 -15.36
C GLN A 66 0.59 -4.21 -14.65
N VAL A 67 1.01 -2.95 -14.50
CA VAL A 67 2.22 -2.60 -13.73
C VAL A 67 2.04 -2.99 -12.28
N LEU A 68 0.87 -2.70 -11.70
CA LEU A 68 0.55 -3.06 -10.33
C LEU A 68 0.59 -4.57 -10.10
N GLU A 69 -0.09 -5.34 -10.95
CA GLU A 69 -0.10 -6.81 -10.87
C GLU A 69 1.31 -7.40 -11.00
N THR A 70 2.11 -6.89 -11.92
CA THR A 70 3.50 -7.33 -12.12
C THR A 70 4.36 -7.03 -10.91
N THR A 71 4.33 -5.81 -10.40
CA THR A 71 5.19 -5.39 -9.28
C THR A 71 4.78 -6.06 -7.97
N LEU A 72 3.50 -6.15 -7.68
CA LEU A 72 3.01 -6.87 -6.50
C LEU A 72 3.22 -8.37 -6.62
N GLY A 73 3.09 -8.94 -7.81
CA GLY A 73 3.42 -10.34 -8.07
C GLY A 73 4.88 -10.65 -7.76
N MET A 74 5.81 -9.79 -8.17
CA MET A 74 7.23 -9.90 -7.82
C MET A 74 7.45 -9.78 -6.30
N PHE A 75 6.78 -8.85 -5.65
CA PHE A 75 6.84 -8.67 -4.21
C PHE A 75 6.38 -9.92 -3.45
N PHE A 76 5.21 -10.44 -3.76
CA PHE A 76 4.67 -11.64 -3.11
C PHE A 76 5.55 -12.88 -3.37
N GLN A 77 6.07 -13.03 -4.58
CA GLN A 77 6.96 -14.14 -4.92
C GLN A 77 8.28 -14.07 -4.13
N GLN A 78 8.89 -12.90 -4.02
CA GLN A 78 10.11 -12.72 -3.26
C GLN A 78 9.87 -12.93 -1.76
N LEU A 79 8.74 -12.44 -1.24
CA LEU A 79 8.35 -12.66 0.15
C LEU A 79 8.20 -14.16 0.46
N ALA A 80 7.55 -14.91 -0.42
CA ALA A 80 7.38 -16.35 -0.28
C ALA A 80 8.74 -17.09 -0.28
N ARG A 81 9.66 -16.70 -1.15
CA ARG A 81 11.01 -17.28 -1.18
C ARG A 81 11.78 -17.02 0.11
N THR A 82 11.76 -15.79 0.60
CA THR A 82 12.43 -15.44 1.85
C THR A 82 11.80 -16.16 3.04
N SER A 83 10.48 -16.29 3.07
CA SER A 83 9.75 -17.07 4.07
C SER A 83 10.20 -18.53 4.10
N GLU A 84 10.29 -19.15 2.95
CA GLU A 84 10.77 -20.54 2.81
C GLU A 84 12.21 -20.70 3.28
N GLN A 85 13.10 -19.79 2.87
CA GLN A 85 14.53 -19.81 3.26
C GLN A 85 14.73 -19.71 4.77
N HIS A 86 13.84 -18.96 5.47
CA HIS A 86 13.92 -18.77 6.91
C HIS A 86 13.05 -19.75 7.71
N GLY A 87 12.28 -20.60 7.05
CA GLY A 87 11.35 -21.52 7.72
C GLY A 87 10.25 -20.81 8.51
N GLN A 88 9.84 -19.63 8.09
CA GLN A 88 8.83 -18.79 8.72
C GLN A 88 7.72 -18.48 7.71
N ASP A 89 6.48 -18.64 8.12
CA ASP A 89 5.33 -18.39 7.26
C ASP A 89 4.88 -16.93 7.37
N VAL A 90 5.41 -16.07 6.50
CA VAL A 90 5.16 -14.63 6.53
C VAL A 90 4.49 -14.18 5.24
N HIS A 91 3.37 -13.50 5.38
CA HIS A 91 2.57 -12.94 4.29
C HIS A 91 2.31 -11.46 4.52
N CYS A 92 2.07 -10.74 3.43
CA CYS A 92 1.60 -9.37 3.45
C CYS A 92 0.26 -9.24 2.73
N SER A 93 -0.58 -8.34 3.22
CA SER A 93 -1.80 -7.90 2.54
C SER A 93 -1.64 -6.46 2.09
N VAL A 94 -2.20 -6.12 0.93
CA VAL A 94 -2.05 -4.80 0.32
C VAL A 94 -3.41 -4.22 -0.04
N GLY A 95 -3.60 -2.95 0.26
CA GLY A 95 -4.74 -2.15 -0.20
C GLY A 95 -4.26 -1.00 -1.08
N VAL A 96 -4.89 -0.79 -2.21
CA VAL A 96 -4.48 0.19 -3.22
C VAL A 96 -5.62 1.15 -3.53
N CYS A 97 -5.33 2.45 -3.51
CA CYS A 97 -6.14 3.48 -4.14
C CYS A 97 -5.45 3.92 -5.43
N ARG A 98 -6.11 3.70 -6.56
CA ARG A 98 -5.60 4.03 -7.89
C ARG A 98 -6.18 5.35 -8.37
N ILE A 99 -5.32 6.28 -8.73
CA ILE A 99 -5.68 7.60 -9.25
C ILE A 99 -5.36 7.62 -10.75
N ALA A 100 -6.39 7.62 -11.59
CA ALA A 100 -6.23 7.63 -13.04
C ALA A 100 -6.36 9.05 -13.62
N ALA A 101 -5.65 9.32 -14.72
CA ALA A 101 -5.65 10.62 -15.39
C ALA A 101 -7.05 11.08 -15.88
N ALA A 102 -7.96 10.14 -16.13
CA ALA A 102 -9.33 10.43 -16.60
C ALA A 102 -10.20 11.16 -15.56
N ASP A 103 -9.78 11.17 -14.31
CA ASP A 103 -10.55 11.76 -13.22
C ASP A 103 -10.30 13.28 -13.07
N GLY A 104 -9.58 13.89 -14.01
CA GLY A 104 -9.26 15.32 -13.99
C GLY A 104 -8.40 15.73 -12.78
N ALA A 105 -7.74 14.75 -12.19
CA ALA A 105 -6.99 14.91 -10.97
C ALA A 105 -5.56 15.37 -11.29
N SER A 106 -5.24 16.60 -10.95
CA SER A 106 -3.86 17.04 -10.79
C SER A 106 -3.43 16.72 -9.35
N LEU A 107 -2.33 15.98 -9.19
CA LEU A 107 -1.63 15.88 -7.91
C LEU A 107 -0.98 17.23 -7.60
N GLY A 108 -1.80 18.23 -7.35
CA GLY A 108 -1.35 19.56 -6.98
C GLY A 108 -0.69 19.57 -5.63
N THR A 109 0.57 19.95 -5.59
CA THR A 109 1.23 20.36 -4.35
C THR A 109 0.43 21.52 -3.77
N GLY A 110 -0.25 21.27 -2.65
CA GLY A 110 -1.19 22.17 -2.03
C GLY A 110 -0.71 23.63 -1.96
N ARG A 111 -1.41 24.48 -2.70
CA ARG A 111 -1.55 25.87 -2.36
C ARG A 111 -3.04 26.15 -2.25
N ALA A 112 -3.44 26.53 -1.07
CA ALA A 112 -4.79 26.95 -0.77
C ALA A 112 -5.10 28.25 -1.50
N ASP A 113 -5.64 28.16 -2.72
CA ASP A 113 -6.43 29.22 -3.32
C ASP A 113 -7.66 28.55 -3.95
N GLY A 114 -8.82 28.95 -3.46
CA GLY A 114 -10.10 28.38 -3.84
C GLY A 114 -10.34 28.39 -5.34
N ASP A 115 -10.86 27.26 -5.81
CA ASP A 115 -11.32 26.88 -7.14
C ASP A 115 -10.47 25.81 -7.86
N ALA A 116 -9.96 24.80 -7.15
CA ALA A 116 -9.40 23.62 -7.78
C ALA A 116 -10.49 22.58 -8.08
N ILE A 117 -11.22 22.76 -9.15
CA ILE A 117 -11.95 21.69 -9.83
C ILE A 117 -10.89 20.71 -10.34
N GLY A 118 -10.63 19.62 -9.59
CA GLY A 118 -9.76 18.55 -10.04
C GLY A 118 -8.61 18.15 -9.12
N SER A 119 -8.48 18.68 -7.91
CA SER A 119 -7.46 18.20 -6.98
C SER A 119 -7.89 16.88 -6.31
N VAL A 120 -6.95 15.92 -6.24
CA VAL A 120 -7.12 14.70 -5.45
C VAL A 120 -7.00 15.06 -3.98
N ASP A 121 -7.95 14.62 -3.18
CA ASP A 121 -7.87 14.69 -1.73
C ASP A 121 -7.01 13.52 -1.23
N PHE A 122 -5.83 13.84 -0.72
CA PHE A 122 -4.88 12.85 -0.22
C PHE A 122 -5.45 12.04 0.95
N ASP A 123 -6.15 12.69 1.87
CA ASP A 123 -6.74 12.00 3.03
C ASP A 123 -7.82 11.01 2.59
N GLN A 124 -8.56 11.35 1.55
CA GLN A 124 -9.54 10.45 0.93
C GLN A 124 -8.88 9.27 0.23
N CYS A 125 -7.76 9.49 -0.47
CA CYS A 125 -6.98 8.38 -1.06
C CYS A 125 -6.45 7.44 0.00
N VAL A 126 -5.91 7.97 1.09
CA VAL A 126 -5.45 7.18 2.24
C VAL A 126 -6.59 6.36 2.82
N ALA A 127 -7.76 6.96 3.03
CA ALA A 127 -8.93 6.26 3.55
C ALA A 127 -9.42 5.15 2.61
N GLN A 128 -9.41 5.37 1.30
CA GLN A 128 -9.81 4.36 0.32
C GLN A 128 -8.78 3.23 0.22
N ALA A 129 -7.49 3.52 0.28
CA ALA A 129 -6.45 2.49 0.33
C ALA A 129 -6.54 1.65 1.62
N ASP A 130 -6.86 2.28 2.74
CA ASP A 130 -7.07 1.60 4.02
C ASP A 130 -8.30 0.68 4.00
N LEU A 131 -9.39 1.13 3.40
CA LEU A 131 -10.58 0.30 3.18
C LEU A 131 -10.27 -0.90 2.29
N ALA A 132 -9.51 -0.70 1.22
CA ALA A 132 -9.06 -1.79 0.35
C ALA A 132 -8.21 -2.82 1.13
N LEU A 133 -7.30 -2.36 1.98
CA LEU A 133 -6.52 -3.24 2.86
C LEU A 133 -7.40 -4.03 3.83
N TYR A 134 -8.37 -3.37 4.44
CA TYR A 134 -9.33 -4.03 5.33
C TYR A 134 -10.07 -5.17 4.60
N GLU A 135 -10.52 -4.93 3.38
CA GLU A 135 -11.19 -5.96 2.57
C GLU A 135 -10.23 -7.09 2.20
N THR A 136 -8.98 -6.79 1.83
CA THR A 136 -7.96 -7.81 1.55
C THR A 136 -7.77 -8.70 2.77
N LYS A 137 -7.62 -8.12 3.94
CA LYS A 137 -7.44 -8.89 5.18
C LYS A 137 -8.66 -9.74 5.56
N ARG A 138 -9.84 -9.24 5.25
CA ARG A 138 -11.10 -9.94 5.59
C ARG A 138 -11.41 -11.09 4.64
N PHE A 139 -11.16 -10.92 3.34
CA PHE A 139 -11.63 -11.86 2.33
C PHE A 139 -10.53 -12.66 1.63
N ASN A 140 -9.31 -12.12 1.58
CA ASN A 140 -8.24 -12.74 0.79
C ASN A 140 -6.84 -12.31 1.26
N LYS A 141 -6.49 -12.63 2.52
CA LYS A 141 -5.15 -12.37 3.08
C LYS A 141 -4.04 -12.85 2.14
N GLY A 142 -2.94 -12.13 2.10
CA GLY A 142 -1.78 -12.48 1.30
C GLY A 142 -1.88 -12.05 -0.17
N THR A 143 -2.84 -11.18 -0.49
CA THR A 143 -3.06 -10.61 -1.82
C THR A 143 -3.26 -9.09 -1.75
N PHE A 144 -3.90 -8.52 -2.75
CA PHE A 144 -4.22 -7.10 -2.79
C PHE A 144 -5.63 -6.83 -3.29
N THR A 145 -6.17 -5.68 -2.90
CA THR A 145 -7.45 -5.13 -3.38
C THR A 145 -7.21 -3.72 -3.90
N VAL A 146 -7.82 -3.39 -5.03
CA VAL A 146 -7.69 -2.08 -5.68
C VAL A 146 -9.03 -1.37 -5.66
N TYR A 147 -9.02 -0.11 -5.19
CA TYR A 147 -10.09 0.84 -5.41
C TYR A 147 -9.63 1.92 -6.38
N ASN A 148 -10.49 2.26 -7.32
CA ASN A 148 -10.30 3.48 -8.10
C ASN A 148 -10.70 4.67 -7.23
N TYR A 149 -9.89 5.70 -7.23
CA TYR A 149 -10.19 6.93 -6.50
C TYR A 149 -11.54 7.49 -6.93
N ASP A 150 -12.40 7.72 -5.98
CA ASP A 150 -13.72 8.30 -6.19
C ASP A 150 -13.93 9.48 -5.24
N ARG A 151 -13.92 10.68 -5.81
CA ARG A 151 -14.12 11.92 -5.06
C ARG A 151 -15.50 12.03 -4.42
N SER A 152 -16.50 11.36 -4.97
CA SER A 152 -17.89 11.42 -4.48
C SER A 152 -18.11 10.58 -3.23
N GLN A 153 -17.21 9.62 -2.96
CA GLN A 153 -17.31 8.79 -1.77
C GLN A 153 -16.73 9.53 -0.55
N PRO A 154 -17.54 9.72 0.50
CA PRO A 154 -16.99 10.24 1.74
C PRO A 154 -15.89 9.32 2.25
N ALA A 155 -14.87 9.90 2.86
CA ALA A 155 -13.87 9.12 3.57
C ALA A 155 -14.60 8.16 4.53
N PRO A 156 -14.34 6.82 4.44
CA PRO A 156 -14.98 5.89 5.35
C PRO A 156 -14.64 6.29 6.78
N ALA A 157 -15.64 6.20 7.66
CA ALA A 157 -15.43 6.41 9.09
C ALA A 157 -14.27 5.53 9.55
N ASN A 158 -13.39 6.09 10.36
CA ASN A 158 -12.10 5.55 10.77
C ASN A 158 -12.17 4.03 11.07
N ILE A 159 -11.74 3.20 10.13
CA ILE A 159 -11.81 1.73 10.21
C ILE A 159 -10.80 1.19 11.23
N ARG A 160 -9.85 2.04 11.66
CA ARG A 160 -8.76 1.71 12.59
C ARG A 160 -9.07 2.03 14.04
N ALA A 161 -10.25 2.48 14.31
CA ALA A 161 -10.64 2.71 15.71
C ALA A 161 -10.87 1.41 16.46
#